data_df47addca798bb0903bd0f02d0dce0f9
#
_entry.id   df47addca798bb0903bd0f02d0dce0f9
#
_cell.length_a   1.000
_cell.length_b   1.000
_cell.length_c   1.000
_cell.angle_alpha   90.00
_cell.angle_beta   90.00
_cell.angle_gamma   90.00
#
_symmetry.space_group_name_H-M   'P 1'
#
loop_
_entity.id
_entity.type
_entity.pdbx_description
1 polymer ?
#
loop_
_entity_poly.entity_id
_entity_poly.type
_entity_poly.pdbx_seq_one_letter_code
_entity_poly.pdbx_strand_id
1 'polypeptide(L)'
;LYPELKIELNKIKTTGDKILDVPLAKVGGKGLFVKEIEEAILKGEADIAVHSMKDVPTDFPEGLHLSVITKREDPRDAFIPRISNSKFEIPRFNELPLGATVGTSSLRRSCQLLSIRPDLKIVQLRGNLDTRIRKLDEKQFDAIILAVAGVKRLGWSERIADILSTEMCLPA
;
A
#
# COMPACT_ATOMS: atom_id res chain seq x y z
N LEU A 1 23.78 -8.74 14.89
CA LEU A 1 23.05 -7.55 15.31
C LEU A 1 23.98 -6.69 16.13
N TYR A 2 23.87 -5.41 16.07
CA TYR A 2 24.79 -4.42 16.60
C TYR A 2 24.13 -3.70 17.78
N PRO A 3 24.16 -4.24 19.00
CA PRO A 3 23.49 -3.66 20.17
C PRO A 3 24.04 -2.30 20.58
N GLU A 4 25.26 -1.96 20.13
CA GLU A 4 25.91 -0.68 20.36
C GLU A 4 25.38 0.46 19.48
N LEU A 5 24.66 0.14 18.41
CA LEU A 5 24.08 1.17 17.53
C LEU A 5 22.84 1.80 18.18
N LYS A 6 22.93 3.10 18.42
CA LYS A 6 21.77 3.91 18.79
C LYS A 6 21.07 4.36 17.53
N ILE A 7 19.83 3.89 17.34
CA ILE A 7 18.97 4.25 16.21
C ILE A 7 17.93 5.23 16.67
N GLU A 8 17.89 6.40 16.03
CA GLU A 8 16.84 7.40 16.25
C GLU A 8 15.97 7.52 14.99
N LEU A 9 14.65 7.61 15.18
CA LEU A 9 13.70 7.75 14.09
C LEU A 9 13.39 9.23 13.86
N ASN A 10 13.86 9.76 12.73
CA ASN A 10 13.46 11.08 12.25
C ASN A 10 12.20 10.94 11.38
N LYS A 11 11.06 11.46 11.85
CA LYS A 11 9.77 11.40 11.16
C LYS A 11 9.61 12.62 10.25
N ILE A 12 9.82 12.45 8.97
CA ILE A 12 9.67 13.48 7.95
C ILE A 12 8.30 13.35 7.30
N LYS A 13 7.54 14.46 7.25
CA LYS A 13 6.24 14.51 6.58
C LYS A 13 6.43 15.07 5.17
N THR A 14 6.23 14.23 4.17
CA THR A 14 6.43 14.58 2.76
C THR A 14 5.26 15.37 2.17
N THR A 15 5.47 15.98 1.02
CA THR A 15 4.40 16.65 0.25
C THR A 15 3.33 15.65 -0.15
N GLY A 16 3.69 14.42 -0.51
CA GLY A 16 2.73 13.36 -0.83
C GLY A 16 1.82 12.98 0.35
N ASP A 17 2.34 13.07 1.60
CA ASP A 17 1.54 12.82 2.80
C ASP A 17 0.54 13.95 3.11
N LYS A 18 0.81 15.14 2.64
CA LYS A 18 -0.06 16.33 2.85
C LYS A 18 -1.22 16.40 1.86
N ILE A 19 -1.07 15.80 0.67
CA ILE A 19 -2.08 15.86 -0.40
C ILE A 19 -3.07 14.71 -0.22
N LEU A 20 -4.22 14.99 0.38
CA LEU A 20 -5.27 14.00 0.65
C LEU A 20 -6.43 14.07 -0.35
N ASP A 21 -6.71 15.24 -0.92
CA ASP A 21 -7.98 15.54 -1.61
C ASP A 21 -7.93 15.36 -3.13
N VAL A 22 -6.73 15.31 -3.73
CA VAL A 22 -6.57 15.22 -5.19
C VAL A 22 -5.87 13.90 -5.58
N PRO A 23 -6.31 13.20 -6.66
CA PRO A 23 -5.58 12.05 -7.18
C PRO A 23 -4.11 12.39 -7.46
N LEU A 24 -3.17 11.62 -6.87
CA LEU A 24 -1.73 11.87 -7.06
C LEU A 24 -1.32 11.88 -8.54
N ALA A 25 -2.02 11.10 -9.37
CA ALA A 25 -1.84 11.11 -10.83
C ALA A 25 -2.17 12.48 -11.46
N LYS A 26 -2.99 13.32 -10.81
CA LYS A 26 -3.32 14.68 -11.29
C LYS A 26 -2.39 15.76 -10.74
N VAL A 27 -1.71 15.47 -9.62
CA VAL A 27 -0.82 16.46 -8.99
C VAL A 27 0.47 16.61 -9.78
N GLY A 28 0.87 15.57 -10.50
CA GLY A 28 2.11 15.52 -11.28
C GLY A 28 3.33 15.86 -10.43
N GLY A 29 4.40 15.14 -10.58
CA GLY A 29 5.66 15.44 -9.88
C GLY A 29 6.37 14.16 -9.46
N LYS A 30 7.60 14.02 -9.94
CA LYS A 30 8.51 13.00 -9.42
C LYS A 30 8.87 13.39 -7.99
N GLY A 31 8.96 12.40 -7.11
CA GLY A 31 9.53 12.63 -5.78
C GLY A 31 8.59 13.14 -4.70
N LEU A 32 7.25 13.09 -4.86
CA LEU A 32 6.30 13.57 -3.85
C LEU A 32 6.46 12.92 -2.46
N PHE A 33 7.04 11.74 -2.39
CA PHE A 33 7.26 10.98 -1.15
C PHE A 33 8.74 10.85 -0.76
N VAL A 34 9.66 11.40 -1.54
CA VAL A 34 11.09 11.20 -1.32
C VAL A 34 11.88 12.49 -1.21
N LYS A 35 11.45 13.58 -1.85
CA LYS A 35 12.21 14.82 -1.95
C LYS A 35 12.66 15.37 -0.59
N GLU A 36 11.75 15.51 0.36
CA GLU A 36 12.05 16.04 1.69
C GLU A 36 12.96 15.09 2.48
N ILE A 37 12.89 13.80 2.21
CA ILE A 37 13.75 12.78 2.83
C ILE A 37 15.15 12.84 2.24
N GLU A 38 15.27 12.96 0.92
CA GLU A 38 16.55 13.14 0.22
C GLU A 38 17.25 14.42 0.70
N GLU A 39 16.52 15.52 0.81
CA GLU A 39 17.04 16.78 1.34
C GLU A 39 17.54 16.64 2.79
N ALA A 40 16.84 15.90 3.63
CA ALA A 40 17.27 15.68 5.02
C ALA A 40 18.58 14.87 5.09
N ILE A 41 18.76 13.87 4.23
CA ILE A 41 20.02 13.11 4.16
C ILE A 41 21.15 14.02 3.67
N LEU A 42 20.93 14.78 2.60
CA LEU A 42 21.95 15.69 2.06
C LEU A 42 22.37 16.80 3.04
N LYS A 43 21.47 17.20 3.93
CA LYS A 43 21.76 18.15 5.03
C LYS A 43 22.40 17.52 6.27
N GLY A 44 22.53 16.19 6.31
CA GLY A 44 23.03 15.47 7.48
C GLY A 44 22.03 15.39 8.65
N GLU A 45 20.74 15.61 8.38
CA GLU A 45 19.66 15.49 9.37
C GLU A 45 19.20 14.02 9.52
N ALA A 46 19.62 13.16 8.61
CA ALA A 46 19.43 11.71 8.65
C ALA A 46 20.59 11.02 7.93
N ASP A 47 20.96 9.83 8.40
CA ASP A 47 22.05 9.03 7.80
C ASP A 47 21.53 8.11 6.68
N ILE A 48 20.32 7.57 6.85
CA ILE A 48 19.69 6.65 5.91
C ILE A 48 18.16 6.89 5.83
N ALA A 49 17.58 6.54 4.70
CA ALA A 49 16.13 6.44 4.55
C ALA A 49 15.69 4.99 4.26
N VAL A 50 14.54 4.60 4.78
CA VAL A 50 13.92 3.31 4.50
C VAL A 50 12.66 3.53 3.67
N HIS A 51 12.63 2.92 2.48
CA HIS A 51 11.54 3.07 1.52
C HIS A 51 11.01 1.73 1.01
N SER A 52 9.74 1.73 0.59
CA SER A 52 9.28 0.71 -0.33
C SER A 52 9.93 0.92 -1.69
N MET A 53 10.50 -0.13 -2.29
CA MET A 53 11.24 -0.02 -3.55
C MET A 53 10.41 0.62 -4.69
N LYS A 54 9.10 0.44 -4.71
CA LYS A 54 8.19 1.04 -5.71
C LYS A 54 8.12 2.57 -5.65
N ASP A 55 8.48 3.16 -4.50
CA ASP A 55 8.42 4.61 -4.26
C ASP A 55 9.80 5.28 -4.46
N VAL A 56 10.85 4.48 -4.64
CA VAL A 56 12.22 4.94 -4.90
C VAL A 56 12.33 5.38 -6.36
N PRO A 57 12.83 6.59 -6.65
CA PRO A 57 13.04 7.05 -8.02
C PRO A 57 14.15 6.28 -8.73
N THR A 58 14.15 6.30 -10.05
CA THR A 58 15.23 5.71 -10.85
C THR A 58 16.50 6.55 -10.85
N ASP A 59 16.34 7.86 -10.71
CA ASP A 59 17.44 8.83 -10.70
C ASP A 59 17.57 9.43 -9.29
N PHE A 60 18.75 9.41 -8.74
CA PHE A 60 19.06 9.99 -7.43
C PHE A 60 19.77 11.33 -7.59
N PRO A 61 19.56 12.27 -6.65
CA PRO A 61 20.44 13.43 -6.50
C PRO A 61 21.89 13.01 -6.29
N GLU A 62 22.82 13.88 -6.70
CA GLU A 62 24.24 13.67 -6.44
C GLU A 62 24.49 13.49 -4.92
N GLY A 63 25.30 12.50 -4.57
CA GLY A 63 25.59 12.13 -3.19
C GLY A 63 24.64 11.09 -2.58
N LEU A 64 23.55 10.74 -3.26
CA LEU A 64 22.64 9.68 -2.81
C LEU A 64 22.68 8.46 -3.72
N HIS A 65 22.48 7.29 -3.13
CA HIS A 65 22.37 6.04 -3.88
C HIS A 65 21.57 4.99 -3.10
N LEU A 66 21.10 3.97 -3.78
CA LEU A 66 20.45 2.82 -3.18
C LEU A 66 21.51 1.84 -2.65
N SER A 67 21.79 1.90 -1.35
CA SER A 67 22.85 1.11 -0.72
C SER A 67 22.47 -0.33 -0.45
N VAL A 68 21.21 -0.60 -0.12
CA VAL A 68 20.75 -1.92 0.32
C VAL A 68 19.37 -2.22 -0.23
N ILE A 69 19.20 -3.42 -0.79
CA ILE A 69 17.90 -4.01 -1.13
C ILE A 69 17.72 -5.25 -0.25
N THR A 70 16.72 -5.21 0.63
CA THR A 70 16.41 -6.34 1.50
C THR A 70 15.71 -7.47 0.75
N LYS A 71 15.68 -8.68 1.34
CA LYS A 71 14.89 -9.78 0.80
C LYS A 71 13.42 -9.33 0.62
N ARG A 72 12.89 -9.56 -0.57
CA ARG A 72 11.50 -9.20 -0.89
C ARG A 72 10.55 -10.07 -0.09
N GLU A 73 9.57 -9.42 0.55
CA GLU A 73 8.42 -10.10 1.16
C GLU A 73 7.43 -10.50 0.05
N ASP A 74 6.38 -11.24 0.39
CA ASP A 74 5.33 -11.67 -0.54
C ASP A 74 4.80 -10.47 -1.36
N PRO A 75 5.02 -10.42 -2.67
CA PRO A 75 4.66 -9.26 -3.49
C PRO A 75 3.17 -9.21 -3.84
N ARG A 76 2.42 -10.29 -3.57
CA ARG A 76 1.04 -10.45 -3.97
C ARG A 76 0.10 -9.47 -3.26
N ASP A 77 -1.10 -9.37 -3.79
CA ASP A 77 -2.16 -8.56 -3.24
C ASP A 77 -3.08 -9.41 -2.34
N ALA A 78 -3.45 -8.83 -1.21
CA ALA A 78 -4.36 -9.40 -0.24
C ALA A 78 -5.78 -8.90 -0.50
N PHE A 79 -6.73 -9.81 -0.57
CA PHE A 79 -8.14 -9.53 -0.54
C PHE A 79 -8.64 -9.56 0.92
N ILE A 80 -9.22 -8.46 1.34
CA ILE A 80 -9.75 -8.28 2.69
C ILE A 80 -11.21 -7.88 2.58
N PRO A 81 -12.16 -8.79 2.83
CA PRO A 81 -13.58 -8.48 2.85
C PRO A 81 -13.98 -7.79 4.15
N ARG A 82 -15.12 -7.11 4.11
CA ARG A 82 -15.79 -6.62 5.30
C ARG A 82 -16.21 -7.81 6.18
N ILE A 83 -15.86 -7.75 7.46
CA ILE A 83 -16.33 -8.75 8.42
C ILE A 83 -17.86 -8.61 8.57
N SER A 84 -18.59 -9.65 8.23
CA SER A 84 -19.99 -9.77 8.55
C SER A 84 -20.15 -10.37 9.94
N ASN A 85 -21.07 -9.86 10.76
CA ASN A 85 -21.40 -10.45 12.07
C ASN A 85 -22.09 -11.83 11.96
N SER A 86 -22.34 -12.31 10.75
CA SER A 86 -22.83 -13.66 10.52
C SER A 86 -21.67 -14.66 10.69
N LYS A 87 -21.92 -15.75 11.41
CA LYS A 87 -21.00 -16.88 11.63
C LYS A 87 -20.68 -17.67 10.34
N PHE A 88 -20.97 -17.12 9.17
CA PHE A 88 -20.73 -17.73 7.87
C PHE A 88 -19.36 -17.28 7.34
N GLU A 89 -18.76 -18.17 6.58
CA GLU A 89 -17.42 -18.09 6.01
C GLU A 89 -17.07 -16.71 5.46
N ILE A 90 -15.83 -16.28 5.71
CA ILE A 90 -15.27 -15.07 5.13
C ILE A 90 -15.23 -15.27 3.61
N PRO A 91 -15.96 -14.46 2.81
CA PRO A 91 -16.06 -14.69 1.38
C PRO A 91 -14.69 -14.55 0.70
N ARG A 92 -14.40 -15.42 -0.25
CA ARG A 92 -13.25 -15.28 -1.15
C ARG A 92 -13.58 -14.25 -2.23
N PHE A 93 -12.56 -13.81 -2.97
CA PHE A 93 -12.73 -12.80 -4.00
C PHE A 93 -13.83 -13.14 -5.03
N ASN A 94 -13.88 -14.40 -5.48
CA ASN A 94 -14.87 -14.86 -6.45
C ASN A 94 -16.30 -14.97 -5.89
N GLU A 95 -16.46 -14.96 -4.58
CA GLU A 95 -17.74 -15.09 -3.87
C GLU A 95 -18.36 -13.72 -3.55
N LEU A 96 -17.68 -12.63 -3.89
CA LEU A 96 -18.25 -11.29 -3.75
C LEU A 96 -19.57 -11.18 -4.54
N PRO A 97 -20.60 -10.56 -3.94
CA PRO A 97 -21.86 -10.28 -4.64
C PRO A 97 -21.65 -9.51 -5.95
N LEU A 98 -22.58 -9.66 -6.90
CA LEU A 98 -22.57 -8.85 -8.10
C LEU A 98 -22.67 -7.36 -7.76
N GLY A 99 -21.86 -6.54 -8.40
CA GLY A 99 -21.80 -5.11 -8.17
C GLY A 99 -21.19 -4.68 -6.85
N ALA A 100 -20.46 -5.58 -6.15
CA ALA A 100 -19.80 -5.28 -4.88
C ALA A 100 -18.81 -4.12 -5.02
N THR A 101 -18.72 -3.33 -3.95
CA THR A 101 -17.82 -2.16 -3.89
C THR A 101 -16.46 -2.57 -3.36
N VAL A 102 -15.41 -2.43 -4.18
CA VAL A 102 -14.03 -2.78 -3.84
C VAL A 102 -13.15 -1.54 -3.76
N GLY A 103 -12.55 -1.33 -2.59
CA GLY A 103 -11.68 -0.18 -2.32
C GLY A 103 -10.25 -0.41 -2.79
N THR A 104 -9.81 0.39 -3.76
CA THR A 104 -8.39 0.53 -4.14
C THR A 104 -8.16 1.85 -4.88
N SER A 105 -6.97 2.44 -4.75
CA SER A 105 -6.55 3.60 -5.56
C SER A 105 -5.47 3.22 -6.58
N SER A 106 -5.13 1.94 -6.69
CA SER A 106 -4.14 1.45 -7.64
C SER A 106 -4.79 1.16 -8.98
N LEU A 107 -4.41 1.90 -10.02
CA LEU A 107 -4.86 1.64 -11.40
C LEU A 107 -4.50 0.22 -11.84
N ARG A 108 -3.31 -0.27 -11.50
CA ARG A 108 -2.88 -1.64 -11.77
C ARG A 108 -3.90 -2.66 -11.24
N ARG A 109 -4.29 -2.53 -9.98
CA ARG A 109 -5.29 -3.41 -9.35
C ARG A 109 -6.65 -3.26 -10.01
N SER A 110 -7.10 -2.03 -10.18
CA SER A 110 -8.42 -1.74 -10.76
C SER A 110 -8.59 -2.39 -12.15
N CYS A 111 -7.61 -2.21 -13.03
CA CYS A 111 -7.67 -2.78 -14.38
C CYS A 111 -7.72 -4.31 -14.35
N GLN A 112 -6.89 -4.95 -13.54
CA GLN A 112 -6.82 -6.42 -13.46
C GLN A 112 -8.07 -7.02 -12.80
N LEU A 113 -8.58 -6.40 -11.74
CA LEU A 113 -9.81 -6.88 -11.10
C LEU A 113 -11.02 -6.73 -12.01
N LEU A 114 -11.15 -5.61 -12.72
CA LEU A 114 -12.25 -5.39 -13.66
C LEU A 114 -12.17 -6.25 -14.91
N SER A 115 -11.00 -6.72 -15.31
CA SER A 115 -10.89 -7.70 -16.40
C SER A 115 -11.45 -9.07 -16.05
N ILE A 116 -11.41 -9.44 -14.76
CA ILE A 116 -11.93 -10.72 -14.24
C ILE A 116 -13.40 -10.58 -13.79
N ARG A 117 -13.71 -9.48 -13.11
CA ARG A 117 -15.01 -9.15 -12.54
C ARG A 117 -15.45 -7.75 -12.98
N PRO A 118 -15.95 -7.60 -14.22
CA PRO A 118 -16.35 -6.30 -14.76
C PRO A 118 -17.59 -5.69 -14.05
N ASP A 119 -18.28 -6.48 -13.26
CA ASP A 119 -19.42 -6.06 -12.45
C ASP A 119 -19.02 -5.26 -11.20
N LEU A 120 -17.77 -5.33 -10.75
CA LEU A 120 -17.34 -4.69 -9.52
C LEU A 120 -17.33 -3.15 -9.63
N LYS A 121 -17.69 -2.51 -8.53
CA LYS A 121 -17.58 -1.06 -8.37
C LYS A 121 -16.26 -0.71 -7.68
N ILE A 122 -15.28 -0.28 -8.45
CA ILE A 122 -13.99 0.15 -7.89
C ILE A 122 -14.12 1.57 -7.36
N VAL A 123 -13.79 1.74 -6.08
CA VAL A 123 -13.86 3.03 -5.40
C VAL A 123 -12.50 3.40 -4.81
N GLN A 124 -12.17 4.67 -4.87
CA GLN A 124 -10.90 5.22 -4.37
C GLN A 124 -10.75 4.96 -2.86
N LEU A 125 -9.66 4.29 -2.47
CA LEU A 125 -9.30 4.01 -1.08
C LEU A 125 -7.95 4.63 -0.77
N ARG A 126 -7.93 5.68 0.04
CA ARG A 126 -6.73 6.42 0.44
C ARG A 126 -6.49 6.39 1.93
N GLY A 127 -5.27 6.74 2.29
CA GLY A 127 -4.74 6.75 3.65
C GLY A 127 -3.67 5.67 3.84
N ASN A 128 -3.09 5.62 5.02
CA ASN A 128 -2.24 4.51 5.45
C ASN A 128 -3.07 3.23 5.64
N LEU A 129 -2.41 2.12 5.96
CA LEU A 129 -3.08 0.82 6.13
C LEU A 129 -4.15 0.87 7.22
N ASP A 130 -3.86 1.48 8.38
CA ASP A 130 -4.83 1.61 9.49
C ASP A 130 -6.10 2.33 9.04
N THR A 131 -5.93 3.45 8.34
CA THR A 131 -7.06 4.22 7.81
C THR A 131 -7.89 3.43 6.83
N ARG A 132 -7.25 2.60 5.99
CA ARG A 132 -7.95 1.80 4.97
C ARG A 132 -8.74 0.66 5.61
N ILE A 133 -8.16 -0.02 6.60
CA ILE A 133 -8.87 -1.07 7.37
C ILE A 133 -10.05 -0.45 8.14
N ARG A 134 -9.83 0.68 8.82
CA ARG A 134 -10.91 1.37 9.53
C ARG A 134 -12.08 1.72 8.60
N LYS A 135 -11.82 2.26 7.41
CA LYS A 135 -12.88 2.56 6.42
C LYS A 135 -13.66 1.31 5.98
N LEU A 136 -12.98 0.16 5.89
CA LEU A 136 -13.66 -1.11 5.63
C LEU A 136 -14.56 -1.50 6.81
N ASP A 137 -14.07 -1.38 8.05
CA ASP A 137 -14.82 -1.69 9.27
C ASP A 137 -16.02 -0.74 9.46
N GLU A 138 -15.89 0.51 9.02
CA GLU A 138 -16.96 1.51 8.92
C GLU A 138 -17.95 1.23 7.76
N LYS A 139 -17.83 0.09 7.08
CA LYS A 139 -18.75 -0.37 6.00
C LYS A 139 -18.78 0.54 4.76
N GLN A 140 -17.69 1.29 4.51
CA GLN A 140 -17.60 2.11 3.30
C GLN A 140 -17.35 1.26 2.03
N PHE A 141 -16.93 0.00 2.19
CA PHE A 141 -16.61 -0.95 1.13
C PHE A 141 -17.09 -2.35 1.52
N ASP A 142 -17.36 -3.20 0.52
CA ASP A 142 -17.59 -4.62 0.74
C ASP A 142 -16.28 -5.39 0.88
N ALA A 143 -15.24 -4.92 0.20
CA ALA A 143 -13.87 -5.44 0.33
C ALA A 143 -12.84 -4.37 -0.03
N ILE A 144 -11.59 -4.60 0.36
CA ILE A 144 -10.44 -3.78 -0.05
C ILE A 144 -9.29 -4.66 -0.52
N ILE A 145 -8.42 -4.10 -1.39
CA ILE A 145 -7.21 -4.79 -1.85
C ILE A 145 -5.98 -4.05 -1.34
N LEU A 146 -5.16 -4.78 -0.58
CA LEU A 146 -3.92 -4.27 0.00
C LEU A 146 -2.73 -5.15 -0.41
N ALA A 147 -1.50 -4.68 -0.17
CA ALA A 147 -0.32 -5.52 -0.33
C ALA A 147 -0.20 -6.49 0.86
N VAL A 148 -0.02 -7.78 0.59
CA VAL A 148 0.18 -8.83 1.62
C VAL A 148 1.28 -8.43 2.59
N ALA A 149 2.43 -7.98 2.07
CA ALA A 149 3.57 -7.55 2.88
C ALA A 149 3.21 -6.48 3.92
N GLY A 150 2.40 -5.49 3.54
CA GLY A 150 1.97 -4.42 4.45
C GLY A 150 1.06 -4.93 5.57
N VAL A 151 0.10 -5.79 5.21
CA VAL A 151 -0.85 -6.38 6.17
C VAL A 151 -0.13 -7.27 7.18
N LYS A 152 0.80 -8.12 6.70
CA LYS A 152 1.63 -8.98 7.56
C LYS A 152 2.50 -8.18 8.53
N ARG A 153 3.14 -7.09 8.07
CA ARG A 153 4.00 -6.25 8.93
C ARG A 153 3.26 -5.57 10.06
N LEU A 154 1.97 -5.32 9.90
CA LEU A 154 1.11 -4.79 10.96
C LEU A 154 0.51 -5.89 11.86
N GLY A 155 0.83 -7.16 11.63
CA GLY A 155 0.32 -8.28 12.41
C GLY A 155 -1.15 -8.62 12.11
N TRP A 156 -1.70 -8.21 10.96
CA TRP A 156 -3.11 -8.38 10.60
C TRP A 156 -3.35 -9.48 9.58
N SER A 157 -2.50 -10.50 9.59
CA SER A 157 -2.60 -11.62 8.64
C SER A 157 -3.96 -12.32 8.69
N GLU A 158 -4.59 -12.36 9.84
CA GLU A 158 -5.93 -12.92 10.06
C GLU A 158 -7.06 -12.17 9.33
N ARG A 159 -6.80 -10.92 8.91
CA ARG A 159 -7.75 -10.15 8.11
C ARG A 159 -7.74 -10.55 6.63
N ILE A 160 -6.74 -11.28 6.19
CA ILE A 160 -6.60 -11.71 4.79
C ILE A 160 -7.49 -12.93 4.57
N ALA A 161 -8.54 -12.76 3.80
CA ALA A 161 -9.41 -13.87 3.40
C ALA A 161 -8.85 -14.65 2.20
N ASP A 162 -8.16 -13.94 1.30
CA ASP A 162 -7.56 -14.54 0.12
C ASP A 162 -6.29 -13.79 -0.30
N ILE A 163 -5.31 -14.51 -0.82
CA ILE A 163 -4.12 -13.94 -1.44
C ILE A 163 -4.28 -14.14 -2.94
N LEU A 164 -4.48 -13.04 -3.67
CA LEU A 164 -4.71 -13.10 -5.10
C LEU A 164 -3.48 -13.68 -5.79
N SER A 165 -3.71 -14.71 -6.62
CA SER A 165 -2.62 -15.32 -7.38
C SER A 165 -2.04 -14.35 -8.40
N THR A 166 -0.83 -14.60 -8.86
CA THR A 166 -0.18 -13.76 -9.88
C THR A 166 -0.88 -13.83 -11.23
N GLU A 167 -1.63 -14.90 -11.51
CA GLU A 167 -2.48 -15.03 -12.69
C GLU A 167 -3.72 -14.13 -12.61
N MET A 168 -4.23 -13.90 -11.40
CA MET A 168 -5.38 -13.00 -11.18
C MET A 168 -4.96 -11.54 -11.08
N CYS A 169 -3.89 -11.27 -10.38
CA CYS A 169 -3.42 -9.91 -10.15
C CYS A 169 -1.89 -9.86 -10.05
N LEU A 170 -1.24 -9.49 -11.15
CA LEU A 170 0.20 -9.29 -11.20
C LEU A 170 0.59 -8.20 -10.18
N PRO A 171 1.54 -8.48 -9.28
CA PRO A 171 2.03 -7.50 -8.33
C PRO A 171 2.83 -6.36 -9.01
N ALA A 172 3.12 -5.32 -8.25
CA ALA A 172 3.96 -4.20 -8.70
C ALA A 172 5.44 -4.59 -8.71
#